data_729bf94e340bb5a18c9950e78acdec47
#
_entry.id   729bf94e340bb5a18c9950e78acdec47
#
_cell.length_a   1.000
_cell.length_b   1.000
_cell.length_c   1.000
_cell.angle_alpha   90.00
_cell.angle_beta   90.00
_cell.angle_gamma   90.00
#
_symmetry.space_group_name_H-M   'P 1'
#
loop_
_entity.id
_entity.type
_entity.pdbx_description
1 polymer ?
#
loop_
_entity_poly.entity_id
_entity_poly.type
_entity_poly.pdbx_seq_one_letter_code
_entity_poly.pdbx_strand_id
1 'polypeptide(L)'
;METSATKLHLDQIIALKLLGKGATGTVFLVHDSVSDSSASSPFALKLVDKASASSLRRAKWETQILRRLSDEPNPFLPRLLATSESSEFFAWAMPYCSGGDLNVLRHRQNDGVFSSSVIKFYLAEILCALDHLHSMGIAYRDLKPENILLQESGHVTLTDFDLSCSLNKPTRPEFYLSDPEPDPKLKTSLRFFRQKKKTKSARVNPITRRRMSFSGGERSNSFVGTDEYISPEVIRGDGHDFAVDWWALGVLTYEMMYGATPFKGRSKKETFRNVLMKEPEFPGKPSDLTDLIRRLLAKDPTRRLGFRRGAAEIKEHAFFRGVKWEILTEVLRPPFIPLRDDGESTENVTVSGFGVKEYFEKLRTPLPHECPENNPFVDF
;
A
#
# COMPACT_ATOMS: atom_id res chain seq x y z
N MET A 1 -7.65 27.91 9.49
CA MET A 1 -9.09 27.70 9.18
C MET A 1 -9.28 26.20 9.12
N GLU A 2 -9.98 25.61 10.10
CA GLU A 2 -10.33 24.20 10.04
C GLU A 2 -11.27 24.00 8.86
N THR A 3 -10.81 23.34 7.81
CA THR A 3 -11.69 22.83 6.75
C THR A 3 -12.51 21.70 7.37
N SER A 4 -13.67 22.06 7.89
CA SER A 4 -14.65 21.12 8.43
C SER A 4 -15.04 20.16 7.31
N ALA A 5 -14.57 18.92 7.37
CA ALA A 5 -15.05 17.88 6.47
C ALA A 5 -16.59 17.81 6.58
N THR A 6 -17.27 17.85 5.46
CA THR A 6 -18.73 17.83 5.40
C THR A 6 -19.26 16.60 6.14
N LYS A 7 -20.27 16.79 6.99
CA LYS A 7 -20.87 15.67 7.74
C LYS A 7 -21.86 14.93 6.84
N LEU A 8 -21.61 13.66 6.59
CA LEU A 8 -22.52 12.79 5.84
C LEU A 8 -23.60 12.19 6.75
N HIS A 9 -24.84 12.16 6.26
CA HIS A 9 -25.96 11.49 6.92
C HIS A 9 -26.18 10.10 6.29
N LEU A 10 -25.69 9.05 6.95
CA LEU A 10 -25.73 7.67 6.43
C LEU A 10 -27.14 7.17 6.07
N ASP A 11 -28.16 7.67 6.75
CA ASP A 11 -29.57 7.31 6.49
C ASP A 11 -30.10 7.83 5.14
N GLN A 12 -29.41 8.80 4.52
CA GLN A 12 -29.79 9.43 3.25
C GLN A 12 -28.90 8.97 2.08
N ILE A 13 -27.91 8.12 2.35
CA ILE A 13 -26.95 7.67 1.33
C ILE A 13 -27.51 6.44 0.62
N ILE A 14 -27.62 6.56 -0.69
CA ILE A 14 -27.98 5.47 -1.59
C ILE A 14 -26.72 4.93 -2.25
N ALA A 15 -26.44 3.64 -2.02
CA ALA A 15 -25.38 2.93 -2.71
C ALA A 15 -25.84 2.50 -4.10
N LEU A 16 -25.02 2.83 -5.10
CA LEU A 16 -25.23 2.37 -6.48
C LEU A 16 -24.66 0.98 -6.70
N LYS A 17 -23.48 0.71 -6.08
CA LYS A 17 -22.74 -0.53 -6.30
C LYS A 17 -21.83 -0.83 -5.10
N LEU A 18 -21.65 -2.11 -4.82
CA LEU A 18 -20.59 -2.59 -3.94
C LEU A 18 -19.28 -2.61 -4.73
N LEU A 19 -18.27 -1.82 -4.28
CA LEU A 19 -16.94 -1.77 -4.91
C LEU A 19 -16.00 -2.83 -4.35
N GLY A 20 -16.10 -3.11 -3.04
CA GLY A 20 -15.25 -4.11 -2.41
C GLY A 20 -15.62 -4.38 -0.95
N LYS A 21 -15.24 -5.56 -0.46
CA LYS A 21 -15.37 -5.95 0.94
C LYS A 21 -14.02 -6.49 1.41
N GLY A 22 -13.45 -5.88 2.41
CA GLY A 22 -12.15 -6.24 2.99
C GLY A 22 -12.22 -6.50 4.48
N ALA A 23 -11.08 -6.85 5.07
CA ALA A 23 -10.95 -7.09 6.51
C ALA A 23 -11.22 -5.83 7.35
N THR A 24 -11.04 -4.65 6.78
CA THR A 24 -11.17 -3.35 7.45
C THR A 24 -12.44 -2.60 7.12
N GLY A 25 -13.34 -3.17 6.30
CA GLY A 25 -14.61 -2.54 5.98
C GLY A 25 -15.16 -2.88 4.60
N THR A 26 -16.25 -2.22 4.26
CA THR A 26 -16.95 -2.37 2.98
C THR A 26 -16.94 -1.04 2.24
N VAL A 27 -16.66 -1.06 0.94
CA VAL A 27 -16.59 0.12 0.09
C VAL A 27 -17.74 0.11 -0.90
N PHE A 28 -18.48 1.21 -0.97
CA PHE A 28 -19.61 1.41 -1.86
C PHE A 28 -19.34 2.56 -2.83
N LEU A 29 -19.82 2.44 -4.05
CA LEU A 29 -20.05 3.57 -4.92
C LEU A 29 -21.36 4.22 -4.51
N VAL A 30 -21.32 5.51 -4.20
CA VAL A 30 -22.50 6.25 -3.75
C VAL A 30 -22.67 7.54 -4.54
N HIS A 31 -23.91 7.96 -4.66
CA HIS A 31 -24.29 9.27 -5.19
C HIS A 31 -24.91 10.08 -4.05
N ASP A 32 -24.58 11.36 -3.97
CA ASP A 32 -25.20 12.26 -3.02
C ASP A 32 -26.59 12.67 -3.55
N SER A 33 -27.62 12.13 -2.94
CA SER A 33 -29.01 12.42 -3.31
C SER A 33 -29.52 13.77 -2.76
N VAL A 34 -28.76 14.42 -1.89
CA VAL A 34 -29.18 15.64 -1.18
C VAL A 34 -28.75 16.92 -1.91
N SER A 35 -27.74 16.82 -2.75
CA SER A 35 -27.34 17.97 -3.58
C SER A 35 -28.24 18.03 -4.81
N ASP A 36 -29.16 19.00 -4.85
CA ASP A 36 -30.04 19.37 -5.98
C ASP A 36 -29.28 19.74 -7.28
N SER A 37 -27.97 19.66 -7.27
CA SER A 37 -27.14 19.87 -8.46
C SER A 37 -27.00 18.56 -9.22
N SER A 38 -27.58 18.50 -10.41
CA SER A 38 -27.40 17.45 -11.42
C SER A 38 -25.93 17.18 -11.83
N ALA A 39 -24.98 17.70 -11.05
CA ALA A 39 -23.54 17.68 -11.28
C ALA A 39 -22.74 17.01 -10.14
N SER A 40 -23.37 16.35 -9.15
CA SER A 40 -22.59 15.67 -8.11
C SER A 40 -22.00 14.38 -8.66
N SER A 41 -20.66 14.35 -8.83
CA SER A 41 -19.96 13.15 -9.24
C SER A 41 -20.05 12.08 -8.16
N PRO A 42 -20.22 10.79 -8.52
CA PRO A 42 -20.24 9.70 -7.56
C PRO A 42 -18.90 9.60 -6.81
N PHE A 43 -18.94 9.13 -5.58
CA PHE A 43 -17.77 8.97 -4.72
C PHE A 43 -17.73 7.59 -4.06
N ALA A 44 -16.54 7.20 -3.59
CA ALA A 44 -16.36 5.97 -2.83
C ALA A 44 -16.60 6.22 -1.35
N LEU A 45 -17.48 5.44 -0.74
CA LEU A 45 -17.77 5.46 0.70
C LEU A 45 -17.24 4.17 1.32
N LYS A 46 -16.24 4.29 2.18
CA LYS A 46 -15.75 3.15 3.00
C LYS A 46 -16.45 3.19 4.35
N LEU A 47 -17.00 2.06 4.77
CA LEU A 47 -17.79 1.92 5.98
C LEU A 47 -17.30 0.75 6.81
N VAL A 48 -17.18 0.96 8.12
CA VAL A 48 -16.65 0.01 9.11
C VAL A 48 -17.65 -0.17 10.23
N ASP A 49 -17.89 -1.44 10.61
CA ASP A 49 -18.67 -1.78 11.79
C ASP A 49 -17.84 -1.53 13.07
N LYS A 50 -18.39 -0.75 13.99
CA LYS A 50 -17.77 -0.40 15.27
C LYS A 50 -17.71 -1.56 16.28
N ALA A 51 -18.42 -2.67 16.02
CA ALA A 51 -18.34 -3.87 16.85
C ALA A 51 -16.90 -4.43 16.93
N SER A 52 -16.08 -4.20 15.90
CA SER A 52 -14.67 -4.55 15.90
C SER A 52 -13.81 -3.36 16.32
N ALA A 53 -13.31 -3.37 17.56
CA ALA A 53 -12.43 -2.31 18.06
C ALA A 53 -11.12 -2.16 17.27
N SER A 54 -10.60 -3.26 16.70
CA SER A 54 -9.40 -3.22 15.86
C SER A 54 -9.68 -2.53 14.51
N SER A 55 -10.82 -2.84 13.87
CA SER A 55 -11.23 -2.24 12.61
C SER A 55 -11.52 -0.74 12.79
N LEU A 56 -12.20 -0.36 13.88
CA LEU A 56 -12.45 1.06 14.19
C LEU A 56 -11.15 1.83 14.40
N ARG A 57 -10.15 1.25 15.08
CA ARG A 57 -8.85 1.92 15.30
C ARG A 57 -8.14 2.17 13.98
N ARG A 58 -8.12 1.18 13.07
CA ARG A 58 -7.55 1.33 11.71
C ARG A 58 -8.31 2.37 10.89
N ALA A 59 -9.64 2.35 10.93
CA ALA A 59 -10.48 3.33 10.26
C ALA A 59 -10.20 4.77 10.72
N LYS A 60 -10.08 4.99 12.04
CA LYS A 60 -9.72 6.30 12.59
C LYS A 60 -8.31 6.72 12.20
N TRP A 61 -7.38 5.79 12.15
CA TRP A 61 -6.01 6.03 11.68
C TRP A 61 -6.02 6.42 10.18
N GLU A 62 -6.68 5.65 9.33
CA GLU A 62 -6.78 5.93 7.90
C GLU A 62 -7.40 7.32 7.65
N THR A 63 -8.50 7.67 8.32
CA THR A 63 -9.12 8.99 8.19
C THR A 63 -8.23 10.13 8.70
N GLN A 64 -7.40 9.90 9.70
CA GLN A 64 -6.41 10.88 10.15
C GLN A 64 -5.35 11.13 9.08
N ILE A 65 -4.87 10.08 8.41
CA ILE A 65 -3.94 10.22 7.27
C ILE A 65 -4.61 10.98 6.14
N LEU A 66 -5.84 10.60 5.74
CA LEU A 66 -6.57 11.25 4.66
C LEU A 66 -6.81 12.75 4.91
N ARG A 67 -7.05 13.18 6.16
CA ARG A 67 -7.13 14.60 6.53
C ARG A 67 -5.82 15.31 6.25
N ARG A 68 -4.70 14.74 6.72
CA ARG A 68 -3.36 15.31 6.44
C ARG A 68 -3.08 15.42 4.94
N LEU A 69 -3.46 14.41 4.15
CA LEU A 69 -3.34 14.43 2.69
C LEU A 69 -4.24 15.48 2.03
N SER A 70 -5.36 15.83 2.66
CA SER A 70 -6.23 16.91 2.17
C SER A 70 -5.66 18.29 2.44
N ASP A 71 -4.89 18.45 3.52
CA ASP A 71 -4.20 19.68 3.87
C ASP A 71 -2.98 19.94 2.97
N GLU A 72 -2.30 18.85 2.54
CA GLU A 72 -1.16 18.88 1.63
C GLU A 72 -1.48 18.01 0.40
N PRO A 73 -2.25 18.51 -0.59
CA PRO A 73 -2.75 17.70 -1.69
C PRO A 73 -1.65 17.25 -2.65
N ASN A 74 -1.78 15.99 -3.13
CA ASN A 74 -0.94 15.43 -4.16
C ASN A 74 -1.84 14.74 -5.21
N PRO A 75 -1.61 14.89 -6.53
CA PRO A 75 -2.49 14.35 -7.57
C PRO A 75 -2.61 12.82 -7.57
N PHE A 76 -1.65 12.13 -6.97
CA PHE A 76 -1.59 10.66 -6.91
C PHE A 76 -2.00 10.09 -5.54
N LEU A 77 -2.56 10.93 -4.67
CA LEU A 77 -3.05 10.57 -3.34
C LEU A 77 -4.49 11.01 -3.15
N PRO A 78 -5.31 10.25 -2.42
CA PRO A 78 -6.72 10.58 -2.22
C PRO A 78 -6.87 11.72 -1.21
N ARG A 79 -7.99 12.45 -1.33
CA ARG A 79 -8.43 13.42 -0.33
C ARG A 79 -9.64 12.89 0.44
N LEU A 80 -9.79 13.32 1.67
CA LEU A 80 -10.99 13.06 2.45
C LEU A 80 -12.09 14.04 2.01
N LEU A 81 -13.20 13.52 1.53
CA LEU A 81 -14.35 14.35 1.15
C LEU A 81 -15.25 14.63 2.35
N ALA A 82 -15.57 13.61 3.11
CA ALA A 82 -16.45 13.71 4.25
C ALA A 82 -16.29 12.53 5.23
N THR A 83 -16.81 12.67 6.45
CA THR A 83 -16.87 11.60 7.44
C THR A 83 -18.25 11.52 8.07
N SER A 84 -18.63 10.32 8.52
CA SER A 84 -19.84 10.11 9.31
C SER A 84 -19.56 9.11 10.41
N GLU A 85 -20.15 9.35 11.58
CA GLU A 85 -20.05 8.44 12.72
C GLU A 85 -21.43 8.31 13.37
N SER A 86 -21.93 7.07 13.44
CA SER A 86 -23.14 6.69 14.17
C SER A 86 -22.78 5.85 15.40
N SER A 87 -23.77 5.36 16.14
CA SER A 87 -23.55 4.40 17.23
C SER A 87 -22.92 3.11 16.75
N GLU A 88 -23.23 2.66 15.54
CA GLU A 88 -22.87 1.34 15.01
C GLU A 88 -21.76 1.38 13.97
N PHE A 89 -21.67 2.47 13.17
CA PHE A 89 -20.79 2.57 12.03
C PHE A 89 -19.90 3.80 12.06
N PHE A 90 -18.74 3.65 11.45
CA PHE A 90 -17.84 4.74 11.11
C PHE A 90 -17.60 4.71 9.59
N ALA A 91 -17.78 5.85 8.91
CA ALA A 91 -17.68 5.94 7.47
C ALA A 91 -16.90 7.17 7.03
N TRP A 92 -16.26 7.09 5.87
CA TRP A 92 -15.59 8.21 5.21
C TRP A 92 -15.68 8.10 3.69
N ALA A 93 -15.74 9.26 3.07
CA ALA A 93 -15.88 9.42 1.62
C ALA A 93 -14.57 9.87 0.98
N MET A 94 -14.29 9.33 -0.19
CA MET A 94 -13.11 9.63 -1.02
C MET A 94 -13.54 9.76 -2.49
N PRO A 95 -12.75 10.42 -3.37
CA PRO A 95 -13.00 10.40 -4.80
C PRO A 95 -13.07 8.97 -5.32
N TYR A 96 -14.01 8.73 -6.24
CA TYR A 96 -14.13 7.45 -6.91
C TYR A 96 -13.14 7.36 -8.07
N CYS A 97 -12.45 6.24 -8.19
CA CYS A 97 -11.56 5.92 -9.30
C CYS A 97 -12.24 4.88 -10.20
N SER A 98 -12.74 5.31 -11.36
CA SER A 98 -13.55 4.48 -12.26
C SER A 98 -12.73 3.43 -13.04
N GLY A 99 -11.40 3.59 -13.13
CA GLY A 99 -10.53 2.70 -13.90
C GLY A 99 -10.23 1.34 -13.23
N GLY A 100 -10.71 1.12 -12.00
CA GLY A 100 -10.36 -0.06 -11.21
C GLY A 100 -8.95 0.02 -10.65
N ASP A 101 -8.37 -1.12 -10.29
CA ASP A 101 -7.01 -1.20 -9.76
C ASP A 101 -5.99 -1.68 -10.82
N LEU A 102 -4.70 -1.49 -10.51
CA LEU A 102 -3.61 -1.84 -11.41
C LEU A 102 -3.49 -3.36 -11.63
N ASN A 103 -3.95 -4.19 -10.68
CA ASN A 103 -3.99 -5.64 -10.84
C ASN A 103 -5.02 -6.06 -11.90
N VAL A 104 -6.22 -5.49 -11.85
CA VAL A 104 -7.25 -5.69 -12.88
C VAL A 104 -6.73 -5.25 -14.25
N LEU A 105 -6.10 -4.05 -14.34
CA LEU A 105 -5.53 -3.57 -15.58
C LEU A 105 -4.44 -4.50 -16.11
N ARG A 106 -3.57 -5.01 -15.22
CA ARG A 106 -2.52 -5.98 -15.58
C ARG A 106 -3.10 -7.27 -16.16
N HIS A 107 -4.12 -7.84 -15.54
CA HIS A 107 -4.76 -9.07 -16.05
C HIS A 107 -5.50 -8.89 -17.39
N ARG A 108 -5.82 -7.66 -17.76
CA ARG A 108 -6.37 -7.35 -19.10
C ARG A 108 -5.31 -7.28 -20.19
N GLN A 109 -4.02 -7.24 -19.81
CA GLN A 109 -2.92 -7.26 -20.77
C GLN A 109 -2.64 -8.69 -21.24
N ASN A 110 -2.13 -8.82 -22.47
CA ASN A 110 -1.60 -10.09 -22.94
C ASN A 110 -0.46 -10.55 -22.01
N ASP A 111 -0.50 -11.79 -21.58
CA ASP A 111 0.48 -12.39 -20.64
C ASP A 111 0.55 -11.73 -19.25
N GLY A 112 -0.34 -10.81 -18.94
CA GLY A 112 -0.37 -10.13 -17.63
C GLY A 112 0.84 -9.26 -17.33
N VAL A 113 1.53 -8.74 -18.36
CA VAL A 113 2.73 -7.91 -18.23
C VAL A 113 2.57 -6.56 -18.92
N PHE A 114 3.34 -5.57 -18.48
CA PHE A 114 3.37 -4.25 -19.07
C PHE A 114 4.66 -4.01 -19.86
N SER A 115 4.58 -3.18 -20.89
CA SER A 115 5.76 -2.68 -21.57
C SER A 115 6.60 -1.78 -20.66
N SER A 116 7.90 -1.67 -20.94
CA SER A 116 8.83 -0.82 -20.16
C SER A 116 8.38 0.65 -20.09
N SER A 117 7.73 1.17 -21.14
CA SER A 117 7.20 2.54 -21.17
C SER A 117 6.00 2.71 -20.23
N VAL A 118 5.08 1.74 -20.20
CA VAL A 118 3.93 1.71 -19.27
C VAL A 118 4.42 1.61 -17.84
N ILE A 119 5.38 0.72 -17.57
CA ILE A 119 6.00 0.59 -16.24
C ILE A 119 6.63 1.93 -15.83
N LYS A 120 7.40 2.59 -16.70
CA LYS A 120 8.02 3.88 -16.41
C LYS A 120 6.98 4.94 -16.03
N PHE A 121 5.87 5.00 -16.76
CA PHE A 121 4.79 5.95 -16.51
C PHE A 121 4.22 5.78 -15.09
N TYR A 122 3.69 4.59 -14.79
CA TYR A 122 3.05 4.34 -13.50
C TYR A 122 4.02 4.39 -12.32
N LEU A 123 5.26 3.90 -12.50
CA LEU A 123 6.27 4.02 -11.44
C LEU A 123 6.64 5.47 -11.13
N ALA A 124 6.66 6.36 -12.13
CA ALA A 124 6.94 7.77 -11.89
C ALA A 124 5.88 8.40 -10.98
N GLU A 125 4.60 8.12 -11.23
CA GLU A 125 3.50 8.62 -10.41
C GLU A 125 3.49 8.02 -9.00
N ILE A 126 3.66 6.70 -8.89
CA ILE A 126 3.75 6.00 -7.60
C ILE A 126 4.94 6.53 -6.78
N LEU A 127 6.07 6.78 -7.43
CA LEU A 127 7.25 7.32 -6.77
C LEU A 127 7.00 8.74 -6.23
N CYS A 128 6.25 9.58 -6.96
CA CYS A 128 5.85 10.90 -6.47
C CYS A 128 4.88 10.80 -5.28
N ALA A 129 3.94 9.85 -5.31
CA ALA A 129 3.04 9.60 -4.18
C ALA A 129 3.81 9.17 -2.92
N LEU A 130 4.73 8.19 -3.05
CA LEU A 130 5.55 7.71 -1.94
C LEU A 130 6.49 8.81 -1.42
N ASP A 131 7.10 9.62 -2.29
CA ASP A 131 7.95 10.75 -1.91
C ASP A 131 7.18 11.76 -1.06
N HIS A 132 5.95 12.07 -1.44
CA HIS A 132 5.07 12.95 -0.68
C HIS A 132 4.74 12.36 0.69
N LEU A 133 4.32 11.10 0.78
CA LEU A 133 4.04 10.41 2.05
C LEU A 133 5.28 10.43 2.97
N HIS A 134 6.46 10.08 2.45
CA HIS A 134 7.69 10.08 3.21
C HIS A 134 8.09 11.49 3.66
N SER A 135 7.81 12.51 2.85
CA SER A 135 8.03 13.91 3.24
C SER A 135 7.17 14.33 4.42
N MET A 136 5.96 13.76 4.56
CA MET A 136 5.06 13.92 5.70
C MET A 136 5.40 13.02 6.89
N GLY A 137 6.45 12.19 6.80
CA GLY A 137 6.81 11.22 7.83
C GLY A 137 5.89 10.00 7.88
N ILE A 138 5.25 9.63 6.77
CA ILE A 138 4.32 8.50 6.67
C ILE A 138 4.98 7.40 5.82
N ALA A 139 5.19 6.20 6.39
CA ALA A 139 5.49 5.00 5.64
C ALA A 139 4.19 4.29 5.24
N TYR A 140 4.04 3.95 3.96
CA TYR A 140 2.81 3.41 3.39
C TYR A 140 2.59 1.95 3.75
N ARG A 141 3.58 1.09 3.56
CA ARG A 141 3.71 -0.32 4.00
C ARG A 141 2.77 -1.35 3.36
N ASP A 142 1.89 -0.95 2.46
CA ASP A 142 1.00 -1.87 1.73
C ASP A 142 0.93 -1.56 0.23
N LEU A 143 2.09 -1.24 -0.36
CA LEU A 143 2.18 -1.03 -1.81
C LEU A 143 2.02 -2.38 -2.53
N LYS A 144 0.98 -2.48 -3.35
CA LYS A 144 0.66 -3.63 -4.22
C LYS A 144 -0.29 -3.18 -5.32
N PRO A 145 -0.44 -3.94 -6.42
CA PRO A 145 -1.29 -3.54 -7.54
C PRO A 145 -2.74 -3.25 -7.17
N GLU A 146 -3.31 -3.99 -6.20
CA GLU A 146 -4.70 -3.82 -5.74
C GLU A 146 -4.95 -2.49 -5.02
N ASN A 147 -3.89 -1.88 -4.46
CA ASN A 147 -3.95 -0.61 -3.74
C ASN A 147 -3.56 0.58 -4.63
N ILE A 148 -3.41 0.39 -5.93
CA ILE A 148 -3.12 1.42 -6.93
C ILE A 148 -4.33 1.52 -7.84
N LEU A 149 -5.17 2.53 -7.61
CA LEU A 149 -6.38 2.75 -8.38
C LEU A 149 -6.10 3.66 -9.59
N LEU A 150 -6.86 3.47 -10.66
CA LEU A 150 -6.82 4.28 -11.86
C LEU A 150 -7.95 5.31 -11.81
N GLN A 151 -7.58 6.58 -11.86
CA GLN A 151 -8.50 7.70 -12.01
C GLN A 151 -9.16 7.66 -13.40
N GLU A 152 -10.27 8.38 -13.58
CA GLU A 152 -10.91 8.56 -14.89
C GLU A 152 -9.94 9.12 -15.95
N SER A 153 -9.01 9.95 -15.54
CA SER A 153 -7.93 10.50 -16.36
C SER A 153 -6.89 9.48 -16.83
N GLY A 154 -6.86 8.27 -16.23
CA GLY A 154 -5.84 7.24 -16.46
C GLY A 154 -4.60 7.37 -15.60
N HIS A 155 -4.50 8.41 -14.76
CA HIS A 155 -3.47 8.56 -13.72
C HIS A 155 -3.78 7.66 -12.52
N VAL A 156 -2.76 7.39 -11.69
CA VAL A 156 -2.95 6.54 -10.51
C VAL A 156 -3.29 7.32 -9.26
N THR A 157 -3.89 6.62 -8.29
CA THR A 157 -4.08 7.08 -6.92
C THR A 157 -3.80 5.90 -5.98
N LEU A 158 -2.94 6.10 -4.97
CA LEU A 158 -2.77 5.11 -3.90
C LEU A 158 -3.98 5.13 -2.98
N THR A 159 -4.37 3.97 -2.45
CA THR A 159 -5.52 3.83 -1.53
C THR A 159 -5.16 2.93 -0.36
N ASP A 160 -6.08 2.79 0.60
CA ASP A 160 -5.95 1.88 1.76
C ASP A 160 -4.72 2.17 2.66
N PHE A 161 -4.86 3.17 3.53
CA PHE A 161 -3.79 3.63 4.44
C PHE A 161 -3.86 2.97 5.83
N ASP A 162 -4.65 1.92 6.01
CA ASP A 162 -4.89 1.29 7.30
C ASP A 162 -3.63 0.65 7.92
N LEU A 163 -2.69 0.21 7.08
CA LEU A 163 -1.39 -0.34 7.47
C LEU A 163 -0.27 0.70 7.54
N SER A 164 -0.50 1.94 7.10
CA SER A 164 0.50 3.00 7.16
C SER A 164 0.92 3.33 8.59
N CYS A 165 2.08 3.95 8.77
CA CYS A 165 2.51 4.43 10.07
C CYS A 165 3.27 5.75 9.98
N SER A 166 3.16 6.58 11.03
CA SER A 166 4.05 7.74 11.18
C SER A 166 5.40 7.28 11.71
N LEU A 167 6.45 7.75 11.05
CA LEU A 167 7.84 7.59 11.44
C LEU A 167 8.43 8.98 11.65
N ASN A 168 9.19 9.15 12.72
CA ASN A 168 9.97 10.36 12.88
C ASN A 168 11.01 10.40 11.76
N LYS A 169 11.11 11.54 11.05
CA LYS A 169 12.17 11.72 10.06
C LYS A 169 13.50 11.46 10.77
N PRO A 170 14.39 10.64 10.20
CA PRO A 170 15.73 10.55 10.74
C PRO A 170 16.30 11.95 10.71
N THR A 171 16.67 12.50 11.86
CA THR A 171 17.51 13.68 11.95
C THR A 171 18.79 13.28 11.24
N ARG A 172 18.94 13.72 9.99
CA ARG A 172 20.16 13.48 9.22
C ARG A 172 21.29 14.08 10.03
N PRO A 173 22.33 13.33 10.43
CA PRO A 173 23.56 13.96 10.81
C PRO A 173 24.02 14.72 9.55
N GLU A 174 24.15 16.04 9.67
CA GLU A 174 24.86 16.84 8.68
C GLU A 174 26.29 16.30 8.63
N PHE A 175 26.54 15.42 7.68
CA PHE A 175 27.93 15.09 7.33
C PHE A 175 28.49 16.32 6.66
N TYR A 176 29.16 17.16 7.45
CA TYR A 176 30.13 18.05 6.92
C TYR A 176 31.14 17.20 6.15
N LEU A 177 31.22 17.40 4.85
CA LEU A 177 32.30 16.94 4.00
C LEU A 177 33.55 17.72 4.42
N SER A 178 34.20 17.27 5.47
CA SER A 178 35.60 17.55 5.72
C SER A 178 36.33 16.27 5.33
N ASP A 179 37.00 16.32 4.20
CA ASP A 179 37.99 15.32 3.81
C ASP A 179 38.98 15.11 4.97
N PRO A 180 39.17 13.88 5.47
CA PRO A 180 40.25 13.62 6.40
C PRO A 180 41.53 13.51 5.59
N GLU A 181 42.46 14.50 5.75
CA GLU A 181 43.84 14.31 5.38
C GLU A 181 44.42 13.04 6.04
N PRO A 182 45.25 12.28 5.34
CA PRO A 182 45.82 11.04 5.87
C PRO A 182 46.89 11.35 6.91
N ASP A 183 46.62 11.07 8.17
CA ASP A 183 47.59 11.13 9.26
C ASP A 183 48.55 9.93 9.22
N PRO A 184 49.86 10.13 9.02
CA PRO A 184 50.80 9.04 8.86
C PRO A 184 51.50 8.70 10.19
N LYS A 185 50.84 8.09 11.15
CA LYS A 185 51.49 7.38 12.27
C LYS A 185 50.48 6.67 13.18
N LEU A 186 50.23 5.37 12.95
CA LEU A 186 50.18 4.42 14.06
C LEU A 186 50.49 3.01 13.57
N LYS A 187 51.73 2.63 13.84
CA LYS A 187 52.21 1.24 13.75
C LYS A 187 51.83 0.50 15.04
N THR A 188 51.45 -0.76 14.84
CA THR A 188 51.63 -1.92 15.72
C THR A 188 50.85 -2.00 17.05
N SER A 189 49.94 -2.98 17.13
CA SER A 189 50.14 -4.12 18.05
C SER A 189 49.13 -5.22 17.81
N LEU A 190 49.54 -6.29 17.14
CA LEU A 190 48.90 -7.59 17.14
C LEU A 190 49.16 -8.27 18.48
N ARG A 191 48.15 -8.55 19.29
CA ARG A 191 48.22 -9.55 20.35
C ARG A 191 47.14 -10.60 20.17
N PHE A 192 47.63 -11.78 19.78
CA PHE A 192 46.92 -13.07 19.81
C PHE A 192 46.44 -13.37 21.22
N PHE A 193 45.13 -13.67 21.39
CA PHE A 193 44.67 -14.45 22.50
C PHE A 193 43.92 -15.69 21.99
N ARG A 194 44.60 -16.82 22.19
CA ARG A 194 44.13 -18.19 21.99
C ARG A 194 43.44 -18.62 23.29
N GLN A 195 42.14 -18.91 23.27
CA GLN A 195 41.52 -19.60 24.40
C GLN A 195 40.54 -20.73 23.99
N LYS A 196 40.70 -21.79 24.75
CA LYS A 196 40.26 -23.16 24.67
C LYS A 196 38.74 -23.37 24.63
N LYS A 197 38.37 -24.40 23.88
CA LYS A 197 37.06 -25.09 23.90
C LYS A 197 36.73 -25.62 25.30
N LYS A 198 35.50 -25.33 25.78
CA LYS A 198 34.75 -26.20 26.71
C LYS A 198 33.31 -26.26 26.29
N THR A 199 32.87 -27.46 25.90
CA THR A 199 31.49 -27.87 25.66
C THR A 199 30.71 -27.88 26.95
N LYS A 200 29.56 -27.17 27.01
CA LYS A 200 28.49 -27.47 27.98
C LYS A 200 27.14 -27.22 27.31
N SER A 201 26.31 -28.25 27.39
CA SER A 201 24.89 -28.30 27.05
C SER A 201 24.15 -27.11 27.62
N ALA A 202 23.40 -26.37 26.76
CA ALA A 202 22.55 -25.27 27.20
C ALA A 202 21.08 -25.68 27.08
N ARG A 203 20.41 -25.74 28.22
CA ARG A 203 18.96 -25.74 28.36
C ARG A 203 18.39 -24.46 27.71
N VAL A 204 17.40 -24.64 26.86
CA VAL A 204 16.64 -23.52 26.25
C VAL A 204 15.69 -22.96 27.31
N ASN A 205 15.98 -21.76 27.78
CA ASN A 205 15.01 -20.94 28.53
C ASN A 205 14.24 -20.02 27.57
N PRO A 206 12.93 -19.77 27.80
CA PRO A 206 12.16 -18.88 26.94
C PRO A 206 12.66 -17.45 27.08
N ILE A 207 12.95 -16.84 25.93
CA ILE A 207 13.46 -15.47 25.83
C ILE A 207 12.35 -14.49 26.22
N THR A 208 12.49 -13.89 27.38
CA THR A 208 11.74 -12.70 27.82
C THR A 208 12.06 -11.56 26.86
N ARG A 209 11.05 -11.02 26.18
CA ARG A 209 11.18 -9.82 25.33
C ARG A 209 11.71 -8.65 26.15
N ARG A 210 12.99 -8.36 26.06
CA ARG A 210 13.56 -7.10 26.51
C ARG A 210 13.08 -6.00 25.59
N ARG A 211 12.29 -5.06 26.12
CA ARG A 211 12.05 -3.76 25.50
C ARG A 211 13.40 -3.05 25.38
N MET A 212 13.96 -2.99 24.20
CA MET A 212 15.07 -2.09 23.91
C MET A 212 14.50 -0.71 23.63
N SER A 213 14.83 0.25 24.49
CA SER A 213 14.62 1.66 24.27
C SER A 213 15.65 2.13 23.24
N PHE A 214 15.20 2.61 22.08
CA PHE A 214 16.08 3.19 21.06
C PHE A 214 15.90 4.71 21.06
N SER A 215 16.95 5.40 21.43
CA SER A 215 17.15 6.82 21.14
C SER A 215 17.80 6.92 19.76
N GLY A 216 17.08 7.52 18.80
CA GLY A 216 17.58 7.81 17.45
C GLY A 216 16.79 7.10 16.35
N GLY A 217 15.80 7.79 15.73
CA GLY A 217 15.01 7.30 14.60
C GLY A 217 14.08 6.13 14.99
N GLU A 218 12.80 6.41 15.21
CA GLU A 218 11.85 5.34 15.56
C GLU A 218 11.67 4.38 14.39
N ARG A 219 12.03 3.12 14.59
CA ARG A 219 11.70 2.03 13.68
C ARG A 219 10.42 1.35 14.12
N SER A 220 9.52 1.06 13.18
CA SER A 220 8.34 0.25 13.46
C SER A 220 8.71 -1.23 13.58
N ASN A 221 8.10 -1.93 14.55
CA ASN A 221 8.30 -3.37 14.76
C ASN A 221 7.04 -4.18 14.40
N SER A 222 6.05 -3.56 13.74
CA SER A 222 4.82 -4.27 13.36
C SER A 222 5.05 -5.19 12.15
N PHE A 223 4.54 -6.41 12.24
CA PHE A 223 4.51 -7.36 11.13
C PHE A 223 3.22 -7.14 10.34
N VAL A 224 3.31 -6.44 9.21
CA VAL A 224 2.17 -6.02 8.39
C VAL A 224 2.50 -6.08 6.90
N GLY A 225 1.48 -6.14 6.04
CA GLY A 225 1.58 -6.14 4.58
C GLY A 225 1.21 -7.49 3.94
N THR A 226 1.11 -7.48 2.62
CA THR A 226 0.82 -8.67 1.80
C THR A 226 2.05 -9.58 1.74
N ASP A 227 1.89 -10.87 1.98
CA ASP A 227 2.98 -11.84 2.19
C ASP A 227 4.09 -11.80 1.13
N GLU A 228 3.74 -11.62 -0.15
CA GLU A 228 4.70 -11.62 -1.26
C GLU A 228 5.45 -10.27 -1.39
N TYR A 229 4.98 -9.22 -0.72
CA TYR A 229 5.55 -7.86 -0.74
C TYR A 229 6.35 -7.50 0.51
N ILE A 230 6.34 -8.38 1.54
CA ILE A 230 7.02 -8.12 2.81
C ILE A 230 8.53 -8.11 2.62
N SER A 231 9.18 -7.08 3.18
CA SER A 231 10.63 -6.91 3.11
C SER A 231 11.40 -7.82 4.07
N PRO A 232 12.69 -8.13 3.78
CA PRO A 232 13.52 -8.98 4.62
C PRO A 232 13.62 -8.54 6.08
N GLU A 233 13.76 -7.24 6.32
CA GLU A 233 13.87 -6.66 7.67
C GLU A 233 12.59 -6.82 8.49
N VAL A 234 11.41 -6.75 7.85
CA VAL A 234 10.13 -7.03 8.51
C VAL A 234 10.02 -8.50 8.88
N ILE A 235 10.42 -9.42 7.99
CA ILE A 235 10.41 -10.87 8.27
C ILE A 235 11.35 -11.21 9.42
N ARG A 236 12.53 -10.57 9.51
CA ARG A 236 13.50 -10.80 10.60
C ARG A 236 13.07 -10.16 11.91
N GLY A 237 12.17 -9.16 11.87
CA GLY A 237 11.80 -8.38 13.05
C GLY A 237 12.88 -7.38 13.50
N ASP A 238 13.72 -6.92 12.58
CA ASP A 238 14.83 -5.99 12.84
C ASP A 238 14.36 -4.53 13.05
N GLY A 239 13.04 -4.29 12.98
CA GLY A 239 12.48 -2.95 12.86
C GLY A 239 12.69 -2.39 11.45
N HIS A 240 11.81 -1.49 11.03
CA HIS A 240 11.84 -0.96 9.68
C HIS A 240 11.52 0.53 9.62
N ASP A 241 11.93 1.16 8.54
CA ASP A 241 11.70 2.55 8.20
C ASP A 241 11.07 2.68 6.80
N PHE A 242 11.22 3.81 6.14
CA PHE A 242 10.70 4.07 4.79
C PHE A 242 11.26 3.13 3.71
N ALA A 243 12.39 2.45 3.96
CA ALA A 243 12.99 1.54 2.99
C ALA A 243 12.12 0.33 2.64
N VAL A 244 11.12 -0.01 3.48
CA VAL A 244 10.14 -1.07 3.17
C VAL A 244 9.28 -0.74 1.96
N ASP A 245 8.96 0.55 1.74
CA ASP A 245 8.19 0.99 0.58
C ASP A 245 9.03 0.90 -0.70
N TRP A 246 10.34 1.14 -0.62
CA TRP A 246 11.25 0.94 -1.76
C TRP A 246 11.43 -0.54 -2.13
N TRP A 247 11.43 -1.44 -1.13
CA TRP A 247 11.37 -2.87 -1.39
C TRP A 247 10.08 -3.26 -2.10
N ALA A 248 8.92 -2.82 -1.59
CA ALA A 248 7.62 -3.09 -2.20
C ALA A 248 7.52 -2.52 -3.62
N LEU A 249 8.09 -1.32 -3.88
CA LEU A 249 8.22 -0.75 -5.23
C LEU A 249 9.04 -1.66 -6.15
N GLY A 250 10.10 -2.28 -5.64
CA GLY A 250 10.91 -3.25 -6.39
C GLY A 250 10.12 -4.53 -6.74
N VAL A 251 9.34 -5.06 -5.79
CA VAL A 251 8.46 -6.23 -6.02
C VAL A 251 7.38 -5.89 -7.05
N LEU A 252 6.70 -4.75 -6.90
CA LEU A 252 5.70 -4.25 -7.84
C LEU A 252 6.28 -4.12 -9.27
N THR A 253 7.44 -3.50 -9.38
CA THR A 253 8.11 -3.32 -10.68
C THR A 253 8.43 -4.65 -11.35
N TYR A 254 8.90 -5.62 -10.55
CA TYR A 254 9.17 -6.97 -11.04
C TYR A 254 7.88 -7.65 -11.51
N GLU A 255 6.80 -7.57 -10.72
CA GLU A 255 5.52 -8.17 -11.08
C GLU A 255 4.90 -7.54 -12.32
N MET A 256 5.02 -6.22 -12.50
CA MET A 256 4.60 -5.52 -13.72
C MET A 256 5.37 -5.99 -14.95
N MET A 257 6.64 -6.34 -14.79
CA MET A 257 7.52 -6.76 -15.89
C MET A 257 7.38 -8.25 -16.24
N TYR A 258 7.18 -9.12 -15.24
CA TYR A 258 7.23 -10.58 -15.40
C TYR A 258 5.90 -11.30 -15.14
N GLY A 259 4.86 -10.59 -14.69
CA GLY A 259 3.53 -11.16 -14.41
C GLY A 259 3.42 -11.91 -13.08
N ALA A 260 4.51 -12.05 -12.33
CA ALA A 260 4.56 -12.72 -11.03
C ALA A 260 5.56 -12.03 -10.10
N THR A 261 5.38 -12.18 -8.80
CA THR A 261 6.31 -11.64 -7.79
C THR A 261 7.62 -12.45 -7.75
N PRO A 262 8.78 -11.81 -7.42
CA PRO A 262 10.10 -12.43 -7.58
C PRO A 262 10.39 -13.58 -6.62
N PHE A 263 9.67 -13.69 -5.50
CA PHE A 263 9.99 -14.62 -4.42
C PHE A 263 8.86 -15.58 -4.08
N LYS A 264 7.80 -15.63 -4.88
CA LYS A 264 6.64 -16.49 -4.65
C LYS A 264 7.04 -17.94 -4.41
N GLY A 265 6.57 -18.51 -3.32
CA GLY A 265 6.70 -19.92 -2.96
C GLY A 265 5.35 -20.63 -2.95
N ARG A 266 5.35 -21.93 -2.76
CA ARG A 266 4.14 -22.75 -2.65
C ARG A 266 3.39 -22.51 -1.33
N SER A 267 4.02 -21.88 -0.38
CA SER A 267 3.47 -21.53 0.93
C SER A 267 4.06 -20.21 1.45
N LYS A 268 3.38 -19.56 2.39
CA LYS A 268 3.88 -18.37 3.09
C LYS A 268 5.29 -18.58 3.67
N LYS A 269 5.53 -19.72 4.30
CA LYS A 269 6.86 -20.07 4.85
C LYS A 269 7.94 -20.14 3.77
N GLU A 270 7.61 -20.70 2.62
CA GLU A 270 8.55 -20.81 1.49
C GLU A 270 8.79 -19.43 0.87
N THR A 271 7.73 -18.62 0.69
CA THR A 271 7.85 -17.22 0.23
C THR A 271 8.78 -16.43 1.13
N PHE A 272 8.61 -16.48 2.44
CA PHE A 272 9.49 -15.80 3.39
C PHE A 272 10.94 -16.29 3.34
N ARG A 273 11.15 -17.61 3.21
CA ARG A 273 12.49 -18.16 3.00
C ARG A 273 13.10 -17.63 1.70
N ASN A 274 12.34 -17.58 0.61
CA ASN A 274 12.82 -17.06 -0.67
C ASN A 274 13.17 -15.57 -0.55
N VAL A 275 12.32 -14.75 0.08
CA VAL A 275 12.60 -13.34 0.35
C VAL A 275 13.91 -13.16 1.11
N LEU A 276 14.21 -14.02 2.08
CA LEU A 276 15.43 -13.90 2.88
C LEU A 276 16.70 -14.43 2.17
N MET A 277 16.56 -15.46 1.33
CA MET A 277 17.71 -16.28 0.87
C MET A 277 17.96 -16.25 -0.64
N LYS A 278 16.92 -16.03 -1.47
CA LYS A 278 17.07 -16.07 -2.92
C LYS A 278 17.32 -14.69 -3.51
N GLU A 279 18.18 -14.59 -4.51
CA GLU A 279 18.24 -13.41 -5.37
C GLU A 279 17.12 -13.47 -6.43
N PRO A 280 16.61 -12.30 -6.89
CA PRO A 280 15.61 -12.28 -7.95
C PRO A 280 16.24 -12.72 -9.28
N GLU A 281 15.52 -13.57 -10.01
CA GLU A 281 15.91 -13.97 -11.36
C GLU A 281 15.43 -12.96 -12.39
N PHE A 282 16.25 -12.68 -13.40
CA PHE A 282 15.91 -11.72 -14.47
C PHE A 282 16.00 -12.42 -15.83
N PRO A 283 14.94 -13.10 -16.28
CA PRO A 283 14.89 -13.67 -17.61
C PRO A 283 15.07 -12.57 -18.68
N GLY A 284 15.85 -12.86 -19.72
CA GLY A 284 16.07 -11.95 -20.83
C GLY A 284 17.37 -11.12 -20.73
N LYS A 285 17.45 -10.06 -21.54
CA LYS A 285 18.63 -9.20 -21.63
C LYS A 285 18.65 -8.18 -20.47
N PRO A 286 19.82 -7.89 -19.89
CA PRO A 286 19.97 -6.79 -18.92
C PRO A 286 19.47 -5.45 -19.50
N SER A 287 18.82 -4.65 -18.66
CA SER A 287 18.28 -3.33 -19.03
C SER A 287 18.32 -2.40 -17.82
N ASP A 288 18.12 -1.10 -18.06
CA ASP A 288 17.99 -0.12 -16.98
C ASP A 288 16.84 -0.49 -16.01
N LEU A 289 15.76 -1.12 -16.52
CA LEU A 289 14.65 -1.58 -15.71
C LEU A 289 15.05 -2.75 -14.79
N THR A 290 15.77 -3.74 -15.29
CA THR A 290 16.26 -4.86 -14.46
C THR A 290 17.30 -4.40 -13.44
N ASP A 291 18.12 -3.39 -13.75
CA ASP A 291 19.04 -2.78 -12.80
C ASP A 291 18.31 -2.03 -11.68
N LEU A 292 17.27 -1.25 -12.03
CA LEU A 292 16.41 -0.58 -11.05
C LEU A 292 15.80 -1.59 -10.06
N ILE A 293 15.19 -2.65 -10.59
CA ILE A 293 14.57 -3.70 -9.76
C ILE A 293 15.61 -4.33 -8.82
N ARG A 294 16.79 -4.71 -9.34
CA ARG A 294 17.85 -5.32 -8.55
C ARG A 294 18.29 -4.43 -7.39
N ARG A 295 18.43 -3.12 -7.61
CA ARG A 295 18.84 -2.15 -6.57
C ARG A 295 17.74 -1.91 -5.54
N LEU A 296 16.47 -1.90 -5.95
CA LEU A 296 15.32 -1.80 -5.03
C LEU A 296 15.16 -3.08 -4.19
N LEU A 297 15.49 -4.26 -4.74
CA LEU A 297 15.39 -5.56 -4.06
C LEU A 297 16.68 -5.94 -3.29
N ALA A 298 17.53 -4.98 -2.93
CA ALA A 298 18.65 -5.24 -2.04
C ALA A 298 18.15 -5.72 -0.66
N LYS A 299 18.63 -6.89 -0.21
CA LYS A 299 18.20 -7.54 1.05
C LYS A 299 18.58 -6.74 2.29
N ASP A 300 19.70 -6.04 2.24
CA ASP A 300 20.13 -5.09 3.26
C ASP A 300 19.47 -3.73 2.95
N PRO A 301 18.58 -3.23 3.83
CA PRO A 301 17.88 -1.95 3.59
C PRO A 301 18.86 -0.78 3.43
N THR A 302 20.04 -0.81 4.09
CA THR A 302 21.03 0.28 3.99
C THR A 302 21.73 0.36 2.62
N ARG A 303 21.68 -0.73 1.84
CA ARG A 303 22.21 -0.83 0.48
C ARG A 303 21.13 -0.68 -0.59
N ARG A 304 19.87 -0.61 -0.16
CA ARG A 304 18.71 -0.48 -1.05
C ARG A 304 18.65 0.91 -1.66
N LEU A 305 18.37 0.99 -2.94
CA LEU A 305 18.18 2.27 -3.63
C LEU A 305 17.03 3.05 -2.95
N GLY A 306 17.23 4.33 -2.68
CA GLY A 306 16.32 5.18 -1.93
C GLY A 306 16.59 5.24 -0.43
N PHE A 307 17.47 4.40 0.13
CA PHE A 307 17.76 4.43 1.57
C PHE A 307 18.41 5.77 2.00
N ARG A 308 19.33 6.31 1.23
CA ARG A 308 20.12 7.50 1.61
C ARG A 308 19.38 8.81 1.37
N ARG A 309 18.79 8.99 0.18
CA ARG A 309 18.18 10.25 -0.27
C ARG A 309 16.70 10.10 -0.64
N GLY A 310 16.07 8.98 -0.26
CA GLY A 310 14.65 8.73 -0.57
C GLY A 310 14.41 8.64 -2.07
N ALA A 311 13.25 9.13 -2.49
CA ALA A 311 12.83 9.13 -3.89
C ALA A 311 13.80 9.88 -4.81
N ALA A 312 14.52 10.91 -4.33
CA ALA A 312 15.47 11.64 -5.15
C ALA A 312 16.56 10.74 -5.73
N GLU A 313 17.06 9.77 -4.95
CA GLU A 313 18.04 8.79 -5.41
C GLU A 313 17.46 7.85 -6.49
N ILE A 314 16.19 7.49 -6.37
CA ILE A 314 15.50 6.63 -7.33
C ILE A 314 15.19 7.39 -8.62
N LYS A 315 14.74 8.64 -8.52
CA LYS A 315 14.44 9.53 -9.67
C LYS A 315 15.67 9.75 -10.59
N GLU A 316 16.87 9.72 -10.03
CA GLU A 316 18.13 9.87 -10.79
C GLU A 316 18.55 8.59 -11.52
N HIS A 317 17.90 7.46 -11.31
CA HIS A 317 18.25 6.21 -11.97
C HIS A 317 18.05 6.29 -13.49
N ALA A 318 18.94 5.64 -14.27
CA ALA A 318 18.93 5.68 -15.74
C ALA A 318 17.58 5.29 -16.36
N PHE A 319 16.83 4.40 -15.71
CA PHE A 319 15.49 4.00 -16.14
C PHE A 319 14.53 5.18 -16.28
N PHE A 320 14.63 6.18 -15.42
CA PHE A 320 13.78 7.38 -15.44
C PHE A 320 14.31 8.52 -16.31
N ARG A 321 15.35 8.29 -17.09
CA ARG A 321 15.87 9.33 -18.02
C ARG A 321 14.76 9.84 -18.92
N GLY A 322 14.62 11.18 -18.98
CA GLY A 322 13.62 11.88 -19.78
C GLY A 322 12.27 12.11 -19.09
N VAL A 323 12.08 11.62 -17.86
CA VAL A 323 10.88 11.92 -17.07
C VAL A 323 10.96 13.37 -16.59
N LYS A 324 9.90 14.14 -16.82
CA LYS A 324 9.73 15.52 -16.36
C LYS A 324 8.87 15.50 -15.10
N TRP A 325 9.52 15.46 -13.96
CA TRP A 325 8.89 15.20 -12.65
C TRP A 325 7.90 16.29 -12.21
N GLU A 326 8.13 17.53 -12.61
CA GLU A 326 7.36 18.69 -12.18
C GLU A 326 5.97 18.77 -12.86
N ILE A 327 5.84 18.11 -14.01
CA ILE A 327 4.65 18.25 -14.87
C ILE A 327 4.12 16.87 -15.33
N LEU A 328 4.22 15.86 -14.47
CA LEU A 328 3.80 14.49 -14.81
C LEU A 328 2.34 14.42 -15.27
N THR A 329 1.44 15.15 -14.62
CA THR A 329 0.01 15.18 -14.95
C THR A 329 -0.34 16.00 -16.19
N GLU A 330 0.58 16.86 -16.64
CA GLU A 330 0.32 17.78 -17.76
C GLU A 330 0.90 17.28 -19.08
N VAL A 331 2.06 16.62 -19.04
CA VAL A 331 2.85 16.28 -20.24
C VAL A 331 2.76 14.80 -20.59
N LEU A 332 2.64 13.94 -19.61
CA LEU A 332 2.58 12.50 -19.85
C LEU A 332 1.12 12.09 -20.06
N ARG A 333 0.81 11.71 -21.29
CA ARG A 333 -0.48 11.06 -21.57
C ARG A 333 -0.51 9.68 -20.95
N PRO A 334 -1.50 9.35 -20.08
CA PRO A 334 -1.64 8.01 -19.55
C PRO A 334 -1.71 6.94 -20.64
N PRO A 335 -1.04 5.80 -20.45
CA PRO A 335 -1.03 4.73 -21.45
C PRO A 335 -2.39 4.06 -21.61
N PHE A 336 -3.19 4.07 -20.54
CA PHE A 336 -4.55 3.55 -20.55
C PHE A 336 -5.48 4.62 -19.95
N ILE A 337 -6.51 4.96 -20.72
CA ILE A 337 -7.60 5.83 -20.25
C ILE A 337 -8.79 4.90 -20.03
N PRO A 338 -9.38 4.84 -18.83
CA PRO A 338 -10.58 4.06 -18.60
C PRO A 338 -11.67 4.49 -19.56
N LEU A 339 -12.41 3.52 -20.10
CA LEU A 339 -13.64 3.85 -20.84
C LEU A 339 -14.56 4.55 -19.84
N ARG A 340 -15.12 5.69 -20.23
CA ARG A 340 -16.22 6.28 -19.50
C ARG A 340 -17.30 5.22 -19.43
N ASP A 341 -17.80 4.98 -18.25
CA ASP A 341 -19.03 4.19 -18.05
C ASP A 341 -20.19 5.13 -18.46
N ASP A 342 -20.28 5.38 -19.75
CA ASP A 342 -21.23 6.33 -20.37
C ASP A 342 -22.60 5.72 -20.30
N GLY A 343 -23.00 5.06 -19.25
CA GLY A 343 -24.41 4.66 -19.00
C GLY A 343 -25.22 4.05 -20.16
N GLU A 344 -24.63 3.94 -21.36
CA GLU A 344 -25.29 3.49 -22.57
C GLU A 344 -25.62 1.98 -22.59
N SER A 345 -25.09 1.22 -21.64
CA SER A 345 -25.55 -0.17 -21.42
C SER A 345 -26.58 -0.29 -20.31
N THR A 346 -27.06 0.80 -19.77
CA THR A 346 -28.15 0.84 -18.77
C THR A 346 -29.42 1.52 -19.29
N GLU A 347 -29.71 1.45 -20.58
CA GLU A 347 -31.09 1.63 -21.03
C GLU A 347 -31.91 0.55 -20.37
N ASN A 348 -32.73 0.95 -19.36
CA ASN A 348 -33.74 0.18 -18.63
C ASN A 348 -33.32 -0.64 -17.38
N VAL A 349 -32.17 -0.38 -16.76
CA VAL A 349 -32.10 -0.69 -15.33
C VAL A 349 -32.37 0.60 -14.57
N THR A 350 -33.59 0.77 -14.09
CA THR A 350 -33.87 1.65 -12.94
C THR A 350 -32.94 1.14 -11.84
N VAL A 351 -31.80 1.83 -11.65
CA VAL A 351 -30.88 1.54 -10.56
C VAL A 351 -31.61 1.97 -9.28
N SER A 352 -32.46 1.08 -8.77
CA SER A 352 -32.96 1.19 -7.43
C SER A 352 -31.76 0.97 -6.53
N GLY A 353 -31.06 2.08 -6.22
CA GLY A 353 -29.97 2.03 -5.24
C GLY A 353 -30.50 1.41 -3.94
N PHE A 354 -29.62 0.85 -3.14
CA PHE A 354 -29.98 0.25 -1.86
C PHE A 354 -29.44 1.12 -0.71
N GLY A 355 -30.19 1.14 0.40
CA GLY A 355 -29.74 1.82 1.61
C GLY A 355 -28.51 1.13 2.18
N VAL A 356 -27.42 1.91 2.41
CA VAL A 356 -26.18 1.37 2.99
C VAL A 356 -26.45 0.73 4.35
N LYS A 357 -27.32 1.33 5.17
CA LYS A 357 -27.70 0.81 6.48
C LYS A 357 -28.46 -0.52 6.37
N GLU A 358 -29.43 -0.62 5.48
CA GLU A 358 -30.20 -1.85 5.22
C GLU A 358 -29.30 -3.02 4.78
N TYR A 359 -28.26 -2.74 4.01
CA TYR A 359 -27.30 -3.77 3.60
C TYR A 359 -26.62 -4.42 4.82
N PHE A 360 -26.22 -3.63 5.81
CA PHE A 360 -25.59 -4.16 7.02
C PHE A 360 -26.59 -4.84 7.96
N GLU A 361 -27.80 -4.33 8.06
CA GLU A 361 -28.86 -4.98 8.83
C GLU A 361 -29.18 -6.37 8.28
N LYS A 362 -29.27 -6.51 6.95
CA LYS A 362 -29.44 -7.82 6.29
C LYS A 362 -28.27 -8.78 6.55
N LEU A 363 -27.02 -8.29 6.62
CA LEU A 363 -25.87 -9.12 6.93
C LEU A 363 -25.83 -9.61 8.39
N ARG A 364 -26.47 -8.88 9.32
CA ARG A 364 -26.54 -9.23 10.74
C ARG A 364 -27.71 -10.16 11.07
N THR A 365 -28.75 -10.17 10.23
CA THR A 365 -29.88 -11.07 10.42
C THR A 365 -29.43 -12.48 10.02
N PRO A 366 -29.43 -13.48 10.94
CA PRO A 366 -29.16 -14.86 10.57
C PRO A 366 -30.23 -15.28 9.52
N LEU A 367 -29.78 -15.90 8.44
CA LEU A 367 -30.71 -16.57 7.53
C LEU A 367 -31.58 -17.49 8.38
N PRO A 368 -32.91 -17.45 8.23
CA PRO A 368 -33.78 -18.45 8.88
C PRO A 368 -33.22 -19.82 8.50
N HIS A 369 -32.89 -20.62 9.50
CA HIS A 369 -32.59 -22.03 9.28
C HIS A 369 -33.83 -22.62 8.57
N GLU A 370 -33.74 -22.88 7.28
CA GLU A 370 -34.64 -23.80 6.62
C GLU A 370 -34.46 -25.12 7.36
N CYS A 371 -35.44 -25.46 8.19
CA CYS A 371 -35.57 -26.79 8.72
C CYS A 371 -35.60 -27.73 7.52
N PRO A 372 -34.72 -28.74 7.42
CA PRO A 372 -34.93 -29.77 6.42
C PRO A 372 -36.30 -30.40 6.71
N GLU A 373 -37.24 -30.16 5.82
CA GLU A 373 -38.49 -30.90 5.83
C GLU A 373 -38.17 -32.39 5.82
N ASN A 374 -38.70 -33.08 6.81
CA ASN A 374 -38.68 -34.52 6.93
C ASN A 374 -38.98 -35.18 5.59
N ASN A 375 -38.03 -35.84 5.03
CA ASN A 375 -38.21 -36.73 3.91
C ASN A 375 -38.53 -38.12 4.50
N PRO A 376 -39.80 -38.60 4.52
CA PRO A 376 -40.15 -39.90 5.05
C PRO A 376 -40.11 -40.93 3.91
N PHE A 377 -38.92 -41.27 3.40
CA PHE A 377 -38.74 -42.46 2.55
C PHE A 377 -37.28 -42.91 2.60
N VAL A 378 -36.99 -43.76 3.59
CA VAL A 378 -35.93 -44.73 3.47
C VAL A 378 -36.54 -46.07 3.89
N ASP A 379 -37.00 -46.81 2.90
CA ASP A 379 -37.09 -48.26 2.93
C ASP A 379 -36.80 -48.73 1.50
N PHE A 380 -35.61 -49.28 1.31
CA PHE A 380 -35.20 -50.49 0.60
C PHE A 380 -33.66 -50.47 0.42
#